data_121c55ec0706201dbb1d83b8702f6826
#
_entry.id   121c55ec0706201dbb1d83b8702f6826
#
_cell.length_a   1.000
_cell.length_b   1.000
_cell.length_c   1.000
_cell.angle_alpha   90.00
_cell.angle_beta   90.00
_cell.angle_gamma   90.00
#
_symmetry.space_group_name_H-M   'P 1'
#
loop_
_entity.id
_entity.type
_entity.pdbx_description
1 polymer ?
#
loop_
_entity_poly.entity_id
_entity_poly.type
_entity_poly.pdbx_seq_one_letter_code
_entity_poly.pdbx_strand_id
1 'polypeptide(L)'
;MSPSSLDDIIQNSKKIQRKSEVSKSVPVKIDHTFGYSADYLRDYAGYDEDQVALYQSLYKNTLKFVEENKLKAHLEQFMKLFGECASERDVDNRNPDLVIYDLPSTMTVIFLGLAFFANCITHLASRLNSNAALRGFINALIPNSLPPHINYTPSSLYRMEAMFADSANVDEQDNNEDLYEFWQQVRLKPSIEDGTRTSYQATHGFLKGHTITSAKPFMDTYGGDGQELRASYMDVDGSPKKHFTSCSVYNCTRRLLADLRVKDKKNQERSAFKEIIETYDALQGNVFMADALNTEAELYNMMQEKNIELILPVKANPSGKASYKLVKKIYNSVDVANCNGYQRFESDTNVYGNRAEKVIVEAIPVTDLEGIIAKNPAAFLDVNTNAFNKFNKVRTIIKKTKFTTIIGNKYSVETLNMKNKKSDTGEVHYYISSIELDEHGFKQILISLNEYWLCEQAHNTADTVIGQDYIASCVKSNTIIRVNFSRLIVDMLNIYKSKYNSNVKRKSHMLSYTSCRNLLADKLSARIECLCMFFEMMFYEKRDTPK
;
A
#
# COMPACT_ATOMS: atom_id res chain seq x y z
N MET A 1 -28.17 -24.43 28.14
CA MET A 1 -28.65 -24.77 26.79
C MET A 1 -28.38 -26.26 26.58
N SER A 2 -29.41 -27.08 26.38
CA SER A 2 -29.26 -28.50 26.10
C SER A 2 -28.67 -28.71 24.71
N PRO A 3 -27.79 -29.68 24.49
CA PRO A 3 -27.23 -29.97 23.18
C PRO A 3 -28.39 -30.40 22.26
N SER A 4 -28.54 -29.75 21.11
CA SER A 4 -29.42 -30.17 20.04
C SER A 4 -29.10 -31.62 19.67
N SER A 5 -30.15 -32.45 19.55
CA SER A 5 -29.97 -33.86 19.22
C SER A 5 -29.35 -34.02 17.83
N LEU A 6 -28.62 -35.13 17.60
CA LEU A 6 -28.03 -35.44 16.30
C LEU A 6 -29.12 -35.45 15.19
N ASP A 7 -30.33 -35.81 15.54
CA ASP A 7 -31.49 -35.81 14.64
C ASP A 7 -31.92 -34.39 14.20
N ASP A 8 -31.78 -33.37 15.08
CA ASP A 8 -32.06 -31.97 14.73
C ASP A 8 -31.03 -31.43 13.74
N ILE A 9 -29.76 -31.87 13.88
CA ILE A 9 -28.67 -31.51 12.96
C ILE A 9 -28.89 -32.17 11.60
N ILE A 10 -29.28 -33.44 11.57
CA ILE A 10 -29.59 -34.19 10.34
C ILE A 10 -30.83 -33.65 9.65
N GLN A 11 -31.86 -33.29 10.37
CA GLN A 11 -33.06 -32.68 9.78
C GLN A 11 -32.77 -31.27 9.24
N ASN A 12 -31.94 -30.47 9.92
CA ASN A 12 -31.54 -29.18 9.41
C ASN A 12 -30.65 -29.30 8.18
N SER A 13 -29.71 -30.25 8.12
CA SER A 13 -28.91 -30.52 6.93
C SER A 13 -29.76 -30.98 5.73
N LYS A 14 -30.76 -31.86 5.95
CA LYS A 14 -31.71 -32.26 4.91
C LYS A 14 -32.60 -31.10 4.44
N LYS A 15 -32.95 -30.15 5.33
CA LYS A 15 -33.70 -28.92 4.97
C LYS A 15 -32.84 -27.96 4.14
N ILE A 16 -31.53 -27.90 4.42
CA ILE A 16 -30.55 -27.09 3.65
C ILE A 16 -30.33 -27.74 2.27
N GLN A 17 -30.18 -29.07 2.19
CA GLN A 17 -30.09 -29.79 0.92
C GLN A 17 -31.36 -29.62 0.06
N ARG A 18 -32.56 -29.76 0.61
CA ARG A 18 -33.81 -29.52 -0.13
C ARG A 18 -33.93 -28.07 -0.63
N LYS A 19 -33.49 -27.07 0.13
CA LYS A 19 -33.44 -25.69 -0.35
C LYS A 19 -32.43 -25.49 -1.50
N SER A 20 -31.32 -26.17 -1.51
CA SER A 20 -30.32 -26.12 -2.60
C SER A 20 -30.84 -26.84 -3.87
N GLU A 21 -31.61 -27.93 -3.72
CA GLU A 21 -32.23 -28.62 -4.87
C GLU A 21 -33.35 -27.81 -5.50
N VAL A 22 -34.16 -27.10 -4.71
CA VAL A 22 -35.21 -26.20 -5.22
C VAL A 22 -34.58 -25.01 -5.96
N SER A 23 -33.41 -24.51 -5.53
CA SER A 23 -32.74 -23.40 -6.20
C SER A 23 -32.20 -23.71 -7.58
N LYS A 24 -31.90 -25.00 -7.87
CA LYS A 24 -31.39 -25.44 -9.20
C LYS A 24 -32.50 -25.63 -10.25
N SER A 25 -33.75 -25.78 -9.83
CA SER A 25 -34.88 -26.09 -10.72
C SER A 25 -35.65 -24.88 -11.24
N VAL A 26 -35.33 -23.69 -10.77
CA VAL A 26 -36.03 -22.46 -11.21
C VAL A 26 -35.22 -21.83 -12.35
N PRO A 27 -35.81 -21.72 -13.56
CA PRO A 27 -35.15 -21.01 -14.63
C PRO A 27 -34.97 -19.54 -14.25
N VAL A 28 -33.73 -19.13 -14.00
CA VAL A 28 -33.37 -17.75 -13.72
C VAL A 28 -33.64 -16.93 -14.97
N LYS A 29 -34.70 -16.15 -14.99
CA LYS A 29 -34.96 -15.19 -16.06
C LYS A 29 -34.10 -13.97 -15.83
N ILE A 30 -32.98 -13.90 -16.56
CA ILE A 30 -32.10 -12.74 -16.57
C ILE A 30 -32.51 -11.87 -17.74
N ASP A 31 -32.91 -10.66 -17.43
CA ASP A 31 -33.05 -9.60 -18.43
C ASP A 31 -31.70 -8.88 -18.55
N HIS A 32 -31.09 -8.93 -19.72
CA HIS A 32 -29.81 -8.28 -19.97
C HIS A 32 -29.83 -6.77 -19.75
N THR A 33 -31.02 -6.16 -19.71
CA THR A 33 -31.20 -4.72 -19.49
C THR A 33 -31.36 -4.37 -18.00
N PHE A 34 -31.98 -5.27 -17.21
CA PHE A 34 -32.35 -5.01 -15.82
C PHE A 34 -31.75 -6.00 -14.81
N GLY A 35 -30.99 -6.97 -15.27
CA GLY A 35 -30.49 -8.05 -14.43
C GLY A 35 -31.58 -9.07 -14.11
N TYR A 36 -31.80 -9.36 -12.83
CA TYR A 36 -32.87 -10.27 -12.44
C TYR A 36 -34.25 -9.62 -12.63
N SER A 37 -35.24 -10.42 -13.09
CA SER A 37 -36.61 -9.95 -13.27
C SER A 37 -37.24 -9.50 -11.94
N ALA A 38 -38.19 -8.57 -12.01
CA ALA A 38 -38.87 -8.08 -10.83
C ALA A 38 -39.57 -9.20 -10.03
N ASP A 39 -40.22 -10.14 -10.75
CA ASP A 39 -40.88 -11.30 -10.14
C ASP A 39 -39.86 -12.18 -9.40
N TYR A 40 -38.72 -12.44 -10.01
CA TYR A 40 -37.65 -13.22 -9.38
C TYR A 40 -37.11 -12.52 -8.11
N LEU A 41 -36.93 -11.20 -8.15
CA LEU A 41 -36.46 -10.43 -7.00
C LEU A 41 -37.49 -10.45 -5.86
N ARG A 42 -38.79 -10.37 -6.17
CA ARG A 42 -39.86 -10.46 -5.17
C ARG A 42 -39.98 -11.87 -4.57
N ASP A 43 -40.08 -12.87 -5.43
CA ASP A 43 -40.43 -14.24 -5.02
C ASP A 43 -39.26 -14.96 -4.31
N TYR A 44 -38.02 -14.69 -4.71
CA TYR A 44 -36.85 -15.43 -4.22
C TYR A 44 -35.91 -14.59 -3.34
N ALA A 45 -35.81 -13.27 -3.55
CA ALA A 45 -35.03 -12.39 -2.70
C ALA A 45 -35.87 -11.75 -1.59
N GLY A 46 -37.19 -11.79 -1.71
CA GLY A 46 -38.12 -11.13 -0.77
C GLY A 46 -38.02 -9.60 -0.83
N TYR A 47 -37.64 -9.04 -2.00
CA TYR A 47 -37.52 -7.60 -2.19
C TYR A 47 -38.94 -6.98 -2.29
N ASP A 48 -39.15 -5.87 -1.60
CA ASP A 48 -40.28 -4.99 -1.83
C ASP A 48 -40.13 -4.20 -3.14
N GLU A 49 -41.17 -3.47 -3.53
CA GLU A 49 -41.19 -2.72 -4.80
C GLU A 49 -40.09 -1.66 -4.85
N ASP A 50 -39.76 -1.00 -3.74
CA ASP A 50 -38.73 0.02 -3.67
C ASP A 50 -37.33 -0.60 -3.84
N GLN A 51 -37.10 -1.77 -3.24
CA GLN A 51 -35.87 -2.53 -3.38
C GLN A 51 -35.67 -3.07 -4.80
N VAL A 52 -36.74 -3.55 -5.43
CA VAL A 52 -36.72 -3.99 -6.84
C VAL A 52 -36.37 -2.81 -7.76
N ALA A 53 -37.06 -1.68 -7.59
CA ALA A 53 -36.82 -0.48 -8.38
C ALA A 53 -35.37 0.02 -8.20
N LEU A 54 -34.87 0.02 -6.98
CA LEU A 54 -33.52 0.43 -6.65
C LEU A 54 -32.49 -0.50 -7.28
N TYR A 55 -32.67 -1.82 -7.15
CA TYR A 55 -31.80 -2.82 -7.79
C TYR A 55 -31.73 -2.59 -9.31
N GLN A 56 -32.87 -2.56 -9.98
CA GLN A 56 -32.96 -2.44 -11.43
C GLN A 56 -32.41 -1.11 -11.94
N SER A 57 -32.68 -0.02 -11.23
CA SER A 57 -32.13 1.30 -11.56
C SER A 57 -30.59 1.32 -11.48
N LEU A 58 -30.03 0.79 -10.40
CA LEU A 58 -28.56 0.72 -10.24
C LEU A 58 -27.94 -0.24 -11.25
N TYR A 59 -28.53 -1.39 -11.51
CA TYR A 59 -28.09 -2.32 -12.52
C TYR A 59 -28.01 -1.66 -13.90
N LYS A 60 -29.13 -1.08 -14.37
CA LYS A 60 -29.22 -0.41 -15.66
C LYS A 60 -28.22 0.74 -15.81
N ASN A 61 -28.15 1.61 -14.81
CA ASN A 61 -27.24 2.75 -14.84
C ASN A 61 -25.79 2.29 -14.84
N THR A 62 -25.44 1.28 -14.05
CA THR A 62 -24.09 0.71 -14.01
C THR A 62 -23.74 0.08 -15.35
N LEU A 63 -24.63 -0.74 -15.91
CA LEU A 63 -24.42 -1.40 -17.20
C LEU A 63 -24.13 -0.39 -18.31
N LYS A 64 -24.91 0.69 -18.38
CA LYS A 64 -24.67 1.78 -19.33
C LYS A 64 -23.26 2.35 -19.22
N PHE A 65 -22.79 2.67 -18.00
CA PHE A 65 -21.44 3.19 -17.78
C PHE A 65 -20.36 2.15 -18.10
N VAL A 66 -20.59 0.87 -17.82
CA VAL A 66 -19.68 -0.24 -18.13
C VAL A 66 -19.46 -0.35 -19.63
N GLU A 67 -20.53 -0.25 -20.42
CA GLU A 67 -20.49 -0.30 -21.88
C GLU A 67 -19.81 0.94 -22.46
N GLU A 68 -20.18 2.14 -22.00
CA GLU A 68 -19.61 3.41 -22.47
C GLU A 68 -18.10 3.52 -22.23
N ASN A 69 -17.60 2.93 -21.15
CA ASN A 69 -16.20 3.03 -20.71
C ASN A 69 -15.36 1.76 -20.98
N LYS A 70 -15.90 0.77 -21.69
CA LYS A 70 -15.22 -0.51 -21.98
C LYS A 70 -14.72 -1.27 -20.73
N LEU A 71 -15.33 -1.01 -19.59
CA LEU A 71 -14.90 -1.54 -18.30
C LEU A 71 -15.08 -3.06 -18.20
N LYS A 72 -15.99 -3.63 -18.99
CA LYS A 72 -16.28 -5.07 -19.01
C LYS A 72 -15.03 -5.90 -19.36
N ALA A 73 -14.32 -5.53 -20.41
CA ALA A 73 -13.11 -6.25 -20.84
C ALA A 73 -12.01 -6.24 -19.74
N HIS A 74 -11.84 -5.12 -19.06
CA HIS A 74 -10.89 -5.02 -17.95
C HIS A 74 -11.31 -5.87 -16.75
N LEU A 75 -12.61 -5.91 -16.41
CA LEU A 75 -13.12 -6.78 -15.34
C LEU A 75 -12.95 -8.26 -15.68
N GLU A 76 -13.25 -8.65 -16.94
CA GLU A 76 -13.02 -10.01 -17.42
C GLU A 76 -11.54 -10.39 -17.32
N GLN A 77 -10.63 -9.48 -17.70
CA GLN A 77 -9.20 -9.70 -17.57
C GLN A 77 -8.77 -9.80 -16.10
N PHE A 78 -9.33 -8.98 -15.21
CA PHE A 78 -9.06 -9.04 -13.77
C PHE A 78 -9.53 -10.37 -13.16
N MET A 79 -10.75 -10.82 -13.49
CA MET A 79 -11.25 -12.13 -13.07
C MET A 79 -10.41 -13.28 -13.64
N LYS A 80 -9.95 -13.15 -14.87
CA LYS A 80 -9.10 -14.15 -15.52
C LYS A 80 -7.80 -14.36 -14.75
N LEU A 81 -7.17 -13.30 -14.22
CA LEU A 81 -5.96 -13.42 -13.38
C LEU A 81 -6.23 -14.30 -12.15
N PHE A 82 -7.36 -14.10 -11.46
CA PHE A 82 -7.74 -14.98 -10.34
C PHE A 82 -8.01 -16.42 -10.77
N GLY A 83 -8.61 -16.61 -11.94
CA GLY A 83 -8.89 -17.93 -12.50
C GLY A 83 -7.63 -18.69 -12.87
N GLU A 84 -6.68 -18.03 -13.52
CA GLU A 84 -5.38 -18.58 -13.90
C GLU A 84 -4.59 -19.00 -12.65
N CYS A 85 -4.45 -18.11 -11.66
CA CYS A 85 -3.79 -18.42 -10.39
C CYS A 85 -4.46 -19.59 -9.66
N ALA A 86 -5.79 -19.62 -9.59
CA ALA A 86 -6.52 -20.71 -8.94
C ALA A 86 -6.35 -22.05 -9.67
N SER A 87 -6.30 -22.04 -11.00
CA SER A 87 -6.10 -23.23 -11.83
C SER A 87 -4.68 -23.77 -11.73
N GLU A 88 -3.68 -22.89 -11.77
CA GLU A 88 -2.27 -23.28 -11.66
C GLU A 88 -1.96 -23.93 -10.31
N ARG A 89 -2.65 -23.49 -9.27
CA ARG A 89 -2.48 -23.98 -7.89
C ARG A 89 -3.43 -25.11 -7.53
N ASP A 90 -4.35 -25.49 -8.42
CA ASP A 90 -5.40 -26.52 -8.17
C ASP A 90 -6.18 -26.30 -6.86
N VAL A 91 -6.48 -25.04 -6.54
CA VAL A 91 -7.08 -24.68 -5.24
C VAL A 91 -8.60 -24.82 -5.20
N ASP A 92 -9.28 -24.85 -6.33
CA ASP A 92 -10.74 -25.05 -6.39
C ASP A 92 -11.10 -26.52 -6.63
N ASN A 93 -11.10 -27.31 -5.57
CA ASN A 93 -11.41 -28.74 -5.58
C ASN A 93 -12.91 -29.04 -5.40
N ARG A 94 -13.78 -28.06 -5.53
CA ARG A 94 -15.24 -28.23 -5.38
C ARG A 94 -15.79 -29.00 -6.57
N ASN A 95 -16.83 -29.81 -6.31
CA ASN A 95 -17.60 -30.44 -7.38
C ASN A 95 -18.21 -29.35 -8.30
N PRO A 96 -17.82 -29.28 -9.61
CA PRO A 96 -18.28 -28.25 -10.51
C PRO A 96 -19.81 -28.16 -10.61
N ASP A 97 -20.53 -29.28 -10.49
CA ASP A 97 -21.98 -29.34 -10.56
C ASP A 97 -22.69 -28.69 -9.36
N LEU A 98 -21.95 -28.50 -8.27
CA LEU A 98 -22.45 -27.90 -7.02
C LEU A 98 -21.96 -26.47 -6.79
N VAL A 99 -21.07 -25.97 -7.64
CA VAL A 99 -20.55 -24.61 -7.53
C VAL A 99 -21.62 -23.62 -7.96
N ILE A 100 -22.07 -22.80 -7.00
CA ILE A 100 -23.01 -21.68 -7.26
C ILE A 100 -22.25 -20.41 -7.60
N TYR A 101 -21.05 -20.27 -7.05
CA TYR A 101 -20.13 -19.14 -7.28
C TYR A 101 -18.80 -19.66 -7.76
N ASP A 102 -18.34 -19.16 -8.88
CA ASP A 102 -16.96 -19.38 -9.24
C ASP A 102 -16.02 -18.56 -8.34
N LEU A 103 -14.83 -19.08 -8.16
CA LEU A 103 -13.84 -18.47 -7.27
C LEU A 103 -13.36 -17.10 -7.80
N PRO A 104 -13.04 -16.92 -9.10
CA PRO A 104 -12.64 -15.63 -9.64
C PRO A 104 -13.66 -14.52 -9.46
N SER A 105 -14.94 -14.78 -9.78
CA SER A 105 -16.01 -13.80 -9.56
C SER A 105 -16.16 -13.44 -8.09
N THR A 106 -16.09 -14.41 -7.19
CA THR A 106 -16.22 -14.15 -5.75
C THR A 106 -15.05 -13.32 -5.21
N MET A 107 -13.82 -13.60 -5.62
CA MET A 107 -12.65 -12.79 -5.23
C MET A 107 -12.78 -11.35 -5.73
N THR A 108 -13.27 -11.17 -6.95
CA THR A 108 -13.55 -9.84 -7.52
C THR A 108 -14.68 -9.11 -6.76
N VAL A 109 -15.75 -9.82 -6.37
CA VAL A 109 -16.81 -9.27 -5.51
C VAL A 109 -16.28 -8.83 -4.16
N ILE A 110 -15.40 -9.63 -3.55
CA ILE A 110 -14.77 -9.27 -2.27
C ILE A 110 -13.93 -7.99 -2.44
N PHE A 111 -13.11 -7.92 -3.47
CA PHE A 111 -12.30 -6.73 -3.76
C PHE A 111 -13.17 -5.48 -3.95
N LEU A 112 -14.16 -5.52 -4.85
CA LEU A 112 -15.05 -4.39 -5.11
C LEU A 112 -15.86 -3.99 -3.88
N GLY A 113 -16.31 -4.98 -3.11
CA GLY A 113 -17.04 -4.76 -1.87
C GLY A 113 -16.21 -4.05 -0.80
N LEU A 114 -14.98 -4.47 -0.61
CA LEU A 114 -14.03 -3.84 0.32
C LEU A 114 -13.60 -2.45 -0.17
N ALA A 115 -13.45 -2.27 -1.48
CA ALA A 115 -13.06 -1.00 -2.07
C ALA A 115 -14.10 0.12 -1.82
N PHE A 116 -15.39 -0.19 -1.96
CA PHE A 116 -16.42 0.84 -2.00
C PHE A 116 -17.43 0.81 -0.85
N PHE A 117 -17.66 -0.34 -0.20
CA PHE A 117 -18.84 -0.51 0.64
C PHE A 117 -18.58 -1.05 2.04
N ALA A 118 -17.45 -1.67 2.30
CA ALA A 118 -17.19 -2.34 3.56
C ALA A 118 -15.75 -2.17 4.03
N ASN A 119 -15.55 -2.25 5.35
CA ASN A 119 -14.22 -2.18 5.96
C ASN A 119 -13.69 -3.59 6.32
N CYS A 120 -14.56 -4.60 6.30
CA CYS A 120 -14.21 -5.98 6.60
C CYS A 120 -15.22 -6.94 5.97
N ILE A 121 -14.86 -8.22 5.91
CA ILE A 121 -15.69 -9.28 5.33
C ILE A 121 -17.06 -9.41 6.04
N THR A 122 -17.10 -9.28 7.36
CA THR A 122 -18.36 -9.35 8.12
C THR A 122 -19.30 -8.23 7.71
N HIS A 123 -18.78 -7.02 7.57
CA HIS A 123 -19.57 -5.87 7.11
C HIS A 123 -19.99 -6.03 5.64
N LEU A 124 -19.08 -6.57 4.79
CA LEU A 124 -19.41 -6.88 3.40
C LEU A 124 -20.58 -7.87 3.30
N ALA A 125 -20.51 -8.99 4.01
CA ALA A 125 -21.58 -9.98 4.02
C ALA A 125 -22.94 -9.37 4.43
N SER A 126 -22.94 -8.56 5.48
CA SER A 126 -24.15 -7.83 5.92
C SER A 126 -24.68 -6.90 4.82
N ARG A 127 -23.81 -6.12 4.18
CA ARG A 127 -24.18 -5.19 3.10
C ARG A 127 -24.70 -5.92 1.86
N LEU A 128 -24.09 -7.03 1.47
CA LEU A 128 -24.55 -7.85 0.35
C LEU A 128 -25.96 -8.40 0.59
N ASN A 129 -26.33 -8.68 1.83
CA ASN A 129 -27.65 -9.20 2.15
C ASN A 129 -28.74 -8.12 2.26
N SER A 130 -28.38 -6.94 2.75
CA SER A 130 -29.36 -5.88 3.07
C SER A 130 -29.47 -4.78 2.02
N ASN A 131 -28.55 -4.70 1.04
CA ASN A 131 -28.49 -3.57 0.12
C ASN A 131 -28.74 -4.00 -1.34
N ALA A 132 -29.96 -3.84 -1.79
CA ALA A 132 -30.38 -4.13 -3.16
C ALA A 132 -29.59 -3.31 -4.21
N ALA A 133 -29.26 -2.05 -3.90
CA ALA A 133 -28.47 -1.20 -4.79
C ALA A 133 -27.05 -1.74 -4.99
N LEU A 134 -26.40 -2.21 -3.91
CA LEU A 134 -25.09 -2.84 -3.98
C LEU A 134 -25.11 -4.10 -4.85
N ARG A 135 -26.11 -4.95 -4.70
CA ARG A 135 -26.27 -6.15 -5.53
C ARG A 135 -26.51 -5.78 -7.00
N GLY A 136 -27.34 -4.79 -7.27
CA GLY A 136 -27.55 -4.27 -8.63
C GLY A 136 -26.28 -3.76 -9.28
N PHE A 137 -25.50 -2.99 -8.53
CA PHE A 137 -24.19 -2.50 -8.98
C PHE A 137 -23.22 -3.63 -9.31
N ILE A 138 -23.02 -4.57 -8.39
CA ILE A 138 -22.05 -5.67 -8.59
C ILE A 138 -22.50 -6.61 -9.71
N ASN A 139 -23.80 -6.98 -9.76
CA ASN A 139 -24.31 -7.84 -10.82
C ASN A 139 -24.25 -7.22 -12.23
N ALA A 140 -24.25 -5.89 -12.32
CA ALA A 140 -24.01 -5.21 -13.60
C ALA A 140 -22.54 -5.25 -14.02
N LEU A 141 -21.63 -5.24 -13.06
CA LEU A 141 -20.17 -5.37 -13.32
C LEU A 141 -19.79 -6.83 -13.62
N ILE A 142 -20.30 -7.76 -12.84
CA ILE A 142 -20.02 -9.20 -12.91
C ILE A 142 -21.36 -9.93 -12.97
N PRO A 143 -21.87 -10.22 -14.16
CA PRO A 143 -23.19 -10.83 -14.34
C PRO A 143 -23.32 -12.12 -13.54
N ASN A 144 -24.44 -12.24 -12.81
CA ASN A 144 -24.80 -13.41 -12.00
C ASN A 144 -23.92 -13.74 -10.81
N SER A 145 -22.97 -12.87 -10.46
CA SER A 145 -22.08 -13.11 -9.32
C SER A 145 -22.78 -13.10 -7.96
N LEU A 146 -23.90 -12.41 -7.84
CA LEU A 146 -24.67 -12.26 -6.59
C LEU A 146 -26.14 -12.65 -6.76
N PRO A 147 -26.47 -13.96 -6.81
CA PRO A 147 -27.88 -14.39 -6.86
C PRO A 147 -28.67 -13.83 -5.66
N PRO A 148 -29.84 -13.18 -5.89
CA PRO A 148 -30.54 -12.45 -4.84
C PRO A 148 -31.16 -13.36 -3.76
N HIS A 149 -31.45 -14.62 -4.08
CA HIS A 149 -32.00 -15.60 -3.12
C HIS A 149 -30.97 -16.18 -2.16
N ILE A 150 -29.68 -15.83 -2.31
CA ILE A 150 -28.62 -16.36 -1.47
C ILE A 150 -28.20 -15.35 -0.44
N ASN A 151 -28.17 -15.78 0.81
CA ASN A 151 -27.62 -15.03 1.92
C ASN A 151 -26.13 -15.34 2.09
N TYR A 152 -25.33 -14.29 1.94
CA TYR A 152 -23.89 -14.36 2.19
C TYR A 152 -23.64 -14.34 3.69
N THR A 153 -22.93 -15.34 4.18
CA THR A 153 -22.42 -15.32 5.55
C THR A 153 -20.96 -14.90 5.55
N PRO A 154 -20.45 -14.26 6.62
CA PRO A 154 -19.02 -14.02 6.73
C PRO A 154 -18.20 -15.30 6.52
N SER A 155 -18.67 -16.42 7.07
CA SER A 155 -18.01 -17.72 6.94
C SER A 155 -17.92 -18.21 5.49
N SER A 156 -18.94 -17.93 4.65
CA SER A 156 -18.89 -18.31 3.23
C SER A 156 -17.84 -17.52 2.48
N LEU A 157 -17.76 -16.20 2.70
CA LEU A 157 -16.75 -15.34 2.07
C LEU A 157 -15.34 -15.67 2.57
N TYR A 158 -15.17 -15.90 3.88
CA TYR A 158 -13.88 -16.34 4.44
C TYR A 158 -13.43 -17.69 3.87
N ARG A 159 -14.36 -18.61 3.63
CA ARG A 159 -14.05 -19.90 3.01
C ARG A 159 -13.55 -19.72 1.58
N MET A 160 -14.13 -18.81 0.81
CA MET A 160 -13.67 -18.53 -0.55
C MET A 160 -12.27 -17.90 -0.56
N GLU A 161 -11.99 -16.97 0.33
CA GLU A 161 -10.62 -16.46 0.52
C GLU A 161 -9.65 -17.59 0.91
N ALA A 162 -10.05 -18.46 1.85
CA ALA A 162 -9.24 -19.58 2.31
C ALA A 162 -8.95 -20.58 1.18
N MET A 163 -9.92 -20.85 0.33
CA MET A 163 -9.72 -21.70 -0.85
C MET A 163 -8.71 -21.06 -1.82
N PHE A 164 -8.88 -19.78 -2.16
CA PHE A 164 -7.93 -19.09 -3.01
C PHE A 164 -6.52 -19.02 -2.39
N ALA A 165 -6.47 -18.92 -1.09
CA ALA A 165 -5.21 -18.92 -0.33
C ALA A 165 -4.54 -20.29 -0.24
N ASP A 166 -5.23 -21.38 -0.62
CA ASP A 166 -4.79 -22.76 -0.41
C ASP A 166 -4.37 -23.06 1.04
N SER A 167 -5.27 -22.71 1.96
CA SER A 167 -5.02 -22.93 3.38
C SER A 167 -5.11 -24.42 3.81
N ALA A 168 -5.38 -25.33 2.88
CA ALA A 168 -5.45 -26.76 3.15
C ALA A 168 -4.07 -27.45 3.19
N ASN A 169 -3.06 -26.87 2.57
CA ASN A 169 -1.68 -27.34 2.61
C ASN A 169 -0.89 -26.60 3.69
N VAL A 170 -1.18 -26.92 4.95
CA VAL A 170 -0.52 -26.32 6.13
C VAL A 170 0.77 -27.07 6.46
N ASP A 171 1.61 -27.38 5.50
CA ASP A 171 3.00 -27.63 5.80
C ASP A 171 3.71 -26.29 5.94
N GLU A 172 4.15 -25.98 7.16
CA GLU A 172 4.68 -24.66 7.59
C GLU A 172 5.92 -24.18 6.82
N GLN A 173 6.40 -24.94 5.86
CA GLN A 173 7.53 -24.62 4.98
C GLN A 173 7.12 -24.27 3.56
N ASP A 174 5.85 -24.40 3.20
CA ASP A 174 5.42 -24.08 1.85
C ASP A 174 5.44 -22.58 1.62
N ASN A 175 6.29 -22.22 0.74
CA ASN A 175 6.50 -20.90 0.22
C ASN A 175 5.19 -20.42 -0.39
N ASN A 176 4.62 -19.34 0.14
CA ASN A 176 3.54 -18.60 -0.54
C ASN A 176 4.10 -17.82 -1.75
N GLU A 177 5.16 -18.33 -2.39
CA GLU A 177 5.83 -17.65 -3.52
C GLU A 177 4.87 -17.48 -4.69
N ASP A 178 4.12 -18.53 -5.07
CA ASP A 178 3.12 -18.45 -6.15
C ASP A 178 2.08 -17.37 -5.88
N LEU A 179 1.65 -17.23 -4.61
CA LEU A 179 0.71 -16.20 -4.22
C LEU A 179 1.35 -14.80 -4.28
N TYR A 180 2.63 -14.66 -3.96
CA TYR A 180 3.35 -13.41 -4.12
C TYR A 180 3.60 -13.09 -5.60
N GLU A 181 3.94 -14.06 -6.44
CA GLU A 181 4.05 -13.90 -7.89
C GLU A 181 2.73 -13.44 -8.50
N PHE A 182 1.62 -14.07 -8.12
CA PHE A 182 0.28 -13.62 -8.52
C PHE A 182 0.06 -12.14 -8.16
N TRP A 183 0.36 -11.74 -6.92
CA TRP A 183 0.17 -10.36 -6.51
C TRP A 183 1.09 -9.38 -7.24
N GLN A 184 2.29 -9.80 -7.65
CA GLN A 184 3.15 -8.99 -8.51
C GLN A 184 2.55 -8.76 -9.90
N GLN A 185 1.82 -9.73 -10.45
CA GLN A 185 1.10 -9.58 -11.73
C GLN A 185 -0.09 -8.61 -11.61
N VAL A 186 -0.81 -8.67 -10.50
CA VAL A 186 -2.02 -7.84 -10.24
C VAL A 186 -1.67 -6.40 -9.86
N ARG A 187 -0.43 -6.11 -9.45
CA ARG A 187 -0.02 -4.77 -9.05
C ARG A 187 0.00 -3.77 -10.19
N LEU A 188 -0.31 -2.53 -9.85
CA LEU A 188 -0.23 -1.43 -10.79
C LEU A 188 1.21 -1.20 -11.23
N LYS A 189 1.43 -1.19 -12.54
CA LYS A 189 2.75 -0.92 -13.12
C LYS A 189 2.84 0.57 -13.44
N PRO A 190 3.88 1.28 -12.96
CA PRO A 190 4.08 2.66 -13.36
C PRO A 190 4.32 2.73 -14.88
N SER A 191 3.76 3.73 -15.55
CA SER A 191 4.04 3.95 -16.96
C SER A 191 5.54 4.25 -17.15
N ILE A 192 6.17 3.60 -18.13
CA ILE A 192 7.62 3.72 -18.39
C ILE A 192 7.98 5.11 -18.96
N GLU A 193 7.01 5.86 -19.50
CA GLU A 193 7.22 7.20 -20.06
C GLU A 193 7.79 8.23 -19.06
N ASP A 194 7.69 7.93 -17.77
CA ASP A 194 8.15 8.81 -16.70
C ASP A 194 9.63 8.62 -16.28
N GLY A 195 10.38 7.70 -16.90
CA GLY A 195 11.80 7.43 -16.57
C GLY A 195 12.78 8.57 -16.89
N THR A 196 12.29 9.70 -17.40
CA THR A 196 13.10 10.86 -17.80
C THR A 196 12.77 12.14 -17.01
N ARG A 197 12.27 11.98 -15.77
CA ARG A 197 11.89 13.13 -14.93
C ARG A 197 13.10 13.99 -14.57
N THR A 198 13.33 15.08 -15.30
CA THR A 198 14.37 16.08 -15.04
C THR A 198 13.89 17.25 -14.18
N SER A 199 12.60 17.28 -13.83
CA SER A 199 11.99 18.30 -12.97
C SER A 199 11.13 17.65 -11.91
N TYR A 200 11.25 18.13 -10.68
CA TYR A 200 10.46 17.72 -9.52
C TYR A 200 9.77 18.94 -8.92
N GLN A 201 8.45 18.92 -8.91
CA GLN A 201 7.64 19.94 -8.23
C GLN A 201 7.06 19.37 -6.94
N ALA A 202 7.54 19.85 -5.80
CA ALA A 202 7.11 19.35 -4.52
C ALA A 202 5.73 19.90 -4.10
N THR A 203 4.77 19.00 -3.93
CA THR A 203 3.41 19.32 -3.45
C THR A 203 3.24 19.12 -1.93
N HIS A 204 4.21 18.48 -1.27
CA HIS A 204 4.16 18.10 0.14
C HIS A 204 5.56 18.11 0.76
N GLY A 205 5.62 17.81 2.06
CA GLY A 205 6.86 17.69 2.82
C GLY A 205 7.61 19.02 2.97
N PHE A 206 8.90 18.93 3.28
CA PHE A 206 9.73 20.11 3.53
C PHE A 206 10.12 20.87 2.26
N LEU A 207 10.03 20.22 1.09
CA LEU A 207 10.26 20.84 -0.22
C LEU A 207 9.00 21.49 -0.80
N LYS A 208 7.87 21.47 -0.11
CA LYS A 208 6.60 21.98 -0.64
C LYS A 208 6.73 23.39 -1.20
N GLY A 209 6.30 23.56 -2.46
CA GLY A 209 6.38 24.81 -3.20
C GLY A 209 7.70 25.00 -3.97
N HIS A 210 8.72 24.17 -3.71
CA HIS A 210 9.97 24.21 -4.48
C HIS A 210 9.85 23.39 -5.77
N THR A 211 10.49 23.90 -6.82
CA THR A 211 10.74 23.15 -8.06
C THR A 211 12.24 22.89 -8.16
N ILE A 212 12.61 21.62 -8.24
CA ILE A 212 14.00 21.17 -8.39
C ILE A 212 14.19 20.65 -9.80
N THR A 213 15.19 21.14 -10.53
CA THR A 213 15.51 20.73 -11.89
C THR A 213 16.94 20.20 -11.97
N SER A 214 17.18 19.30 -12.91
CA SER A 214 18.52 18.77 -13.21
C SER A 214 18.65 18.45 -14.70
N ALA A 215 19.87 18.46 -15.21
CA ALA A 215 20.16 17.99 -16.56
C ALA A 215 20.06 16.46 -16.69
N LYS A 216 20.23 15.72 -15.58
CA LYS A 216 20.09 14.28 -15.51
C LYS A 216 18.70 13.90 -14.95
N PRO A 217 18.10 12.79 -15.38
CA PRO A 217 16.84 12.29 -14.80
C PRO A 217 16.99 11.97 -13.32
N PHE A 218 15.95 12.25 -12.55
CA PHE A 218 15.84 11.82 -11.16
C PHE A 218 15.35 10.38 -11.08
N MET A 219 15.98 9.62 -10.19
CA MET A 219 15.57 8.27 -9.83
C MET A 219 14.26 8.28 -9.04
N ASP A 220 13.46 7.23 -9.18
CA ASP A 220 12.32 7.02 -8.30
C ASP A 220 12.80 6.65 -6.89
N THR A 221 12.05 7.07 -5.88
CA THR A 221 12.30 6.74 -4.47
C THR A 221 11.35 5.64 -4.03
N TYR A 222 11.93 4.57 -3.49
CA TYR A 222 11.19 3.47 -2.87
C TYR A 222 11.39 3.51 -1.36
N GLY A 223 10.29 3.36 -0.61
CA GLY A 223 10.29 3.28 0.85
C GLY A 223 9.95 1.88 1.30
N GLY A 224 10.82 1.27 2.13
CA GLY A 224 10.56 0.00 2.80
C GLY A 224 10.14 0.22 4.26
N ASP A 225 9.02 -0.40 4.67
CA ASP A 225 8.54 -0.33 6.05
C ASP A 225 7.76 -1.57 6.44
N GLY A 226 7.84 -1.94 7.72
CA GLY A 226 7.16 -3.08 8.33
C GLY A 226 6.03 -2.63 9.24
N GLN A 227 4.86 -3.22 9.08
CA GLN A 227 3.67 -2.91 9.85
C GLN A 227 3.12 -4.16 10.54
N GLU A 228 2.98 -4.11 11.87
CA GLU A 228 2.33 -5.16 12.65
C GLU A 228 0.80 -5.10 12.47
N LEU A 229 0.20 -6.21 12.06
CA LEU A 229 -1.23 -6.34 11.85
C LEU A 229 -1.92 -6.73 13.16
N ARG A 230 -2.35 -5.76 13.94
CA ARG A 230 -2.76 -5.91 15.35
C ARG A 230 -3.93 -6.85 15.60
N ALA A 231 -4.85 -6.99 14.65
CA ALA A 231 -5.98 -7.92 14.78
C ALA A 231 -5.65 -9.33 14.29
N SER A 232 -4.54 -9.53 13.58
CA SER A 232 -4.06 -10.86 13.20
C SER A 232 -3.37 -11.54 14.39
N TYR A 233 -3.55 -12.85 14.55
CA TYR A 233 -2.83 -13.59 15.59
C TYR A 233 -2.66 -15.04 15.18
N MET A 234 -1.52 -15.59 15.51
CA MET A 234 -1.29 -17.03 15.47
C MET A 234 -1.66 -17.62 16.84
N ASP A 235 -2.52 -18.62 16.84
CA ASP A 235 -2.82 -19.39 18.03
C ASP A 235 -1.69 -20.41 18.22
N VAL A 236 -0.78 -20.11 19.14
CA VAL A 236 0.28 -21.06 19.51
C VAL A 236 0.00 -21.44 20.95
N ASP A 237 -0.27 -22.70 21.20
CA ASP A 237 -0.63 -23.28 22.51
C ASP A 237 0.20 -22.66 23.66
N GLY A 238 -0.48 -21.90 24.52
CA GLY A 238 0.09 -21.35 25.75
C GLY A 238 1.12 -20.23 25.60
N SER A 239 1.40 -19.75 24.39
CA SER A 239 2.33 -18.63 24.15
C SER A 239 1.59 -17.29 23.96
N PRO A 240 2.26 -16.14 24.22
CA PRO A 240 1.68 -14.84 23.90
C PRO A 240 1.27 -14.77 22.43
N LYS A 241 0.09 -14.20 22.14
CA LYS A 241 -0.40 -13.99 20.78
C LYS A 241 0.65 -13.25 19.97
N LYS A 242 1.03 -13.82 18.82
CA LYS A 242 1.95 -13.19 17.87
C LYS A 242 1.14 -12.67 16.70
N HIS A 243 1.46 -11.46 16.27
CA HIS A 243 0.81 -10.82 15.13
C HIS A 243 1.66 -11.01 13.87
N PHE A 244 1.00 -11.17 12.73
CA PHE A 244 1.68 -11.08 11.45
C PHE A 244 2.20 -9.66 11.21
N THR A 245 3.31 -9.57 10.49
CA THR A 245 3.88 -8.28 10.07
C THR A 245 3.84 -8.19 8.55
N SER A 246 3.23 -7.16 8.04
CA SER A 246 3.25 -6.80 6.62
C SER A 246 4.49 -5.95 6.35
N CYS A 247 5.43 -6.46 5.56
CA CYS A 247 6.61 -5.73 5.11
C CYS A 247 6.38 -5.31 3.65
N SER A 248 6.30 -4.02 3.40
CA SER A 248 6.01 -3.48 2.08
C SER A 248 7.13 -2.60 1.56
N VAL A 249 7.35 -2.65 0.26
CA VAL A 249 8.12 -1.68 -0.51
C VAL A 249 7.14 -0.85 -1.32
N TYR A 250 7.17 0.46 -1.13
CA TYR A 250 6.28 1.43 -1.74
C TYR A 250 7.07 2.37 -2.65
N ASN A 251 6.66 2.49 -3.91
CA ASN A 251 7.20 3.52 -4.79
C ASN A 251 6.62 4.88 -4.37
N CYS A 252 7.39 5.64 -3.60
CA CYS A 252 6.97 6.93 -3.05
C CYS A 252 6.75 7.96 -4.16
N THR A 253 7.57 7.92 -5.22
CA THR A 253 7.45 8.83 -6.36
C THR A 253 6.14 8.65 -7.11
N ARG A 254 5.72 7.40 -7.34
CA ARG A 254 4.50 7.05 -8.06
C ARG A 254 3.29 6.88 -7.14
N ARG A 255 3.52 6.77 -5.84
CA ARG A 255 2.51 6.49 -4.80
C ARG A 255 1.79 5.17 -5.01
N LEU A 256 2.54 4.14 -5.35
CA LEU A 256 2.04 2.80 -5.64
C LEU A 256 2.80 1.75 -4.82
N LEU A 257 2.10 0.69 -4.45
CA LEU A 257 2.74 -0.48 -3.86
C LEU A 257 3.65 -1.15 -4.89
N ALA A 258 4.92 -1.30 -4.57
CA ALA A 258 5.88 -2.03 -5.41
C ALA A 258 5.84 -3.53 -5.11
N ASP A 259 6.08 -3.91 -3.85
CA ASP A 259 5.98 -5.29 -3.41
C ASP A 259 5.66 -5.41 -1.92
N LEU A 260 5.23 -6.61 -1.49
CA LEU A 260 4.82 -6.87 -0.12
C LEU A 260 5.09 -8.33 0.25
N ARG A 261 5.56 -8.53 1.50
CA ARG A 261 5.68 -9.86 2.13
C ARG A 261 5.00 -9.84 3.49
N VAL A 262 4.35 -10.93 3.87
CA VAL A 262 3.79 -11.12 5.22
C VAL A 262 4.70 -12.07 5.98
N LYS A 263 5.11 -11.65 7.17
CA LYS A 263 5.99 -12.39 8.06
C LYS A 263 5.33 -12.68 9.40
N ASP A 264 5.77 -13.76 10.04
CA ASP A 264 5.20 -14.26 11.29
C ASP A 264 5.67 -13.45 12.51
N LYS A 265 6.70 -12.61 12.36
CA LYS A 265 7.31 -11.83 13.45
C LYS A 265 7.85 -10.50 12.95
N LYS A 266 7.76 -9.49 13.80
CA LYS A 266 8.26 -8.14 13.53
C LYS A 266 9.75 -8.07 13.16
N ASN A 267 10.60 -8.91 13.75
CA ASN A 267 12.05 -8.92 13.47
C ASN A 267 12.43 -9.61 12.16
N GLN A 268 11.47 -10.07 11.37
CA GLN A 268 11.71 -10.68 10.05
C GLN A 268 11.60 -9.67 8.89
N GLU A 269 11.50 -8.37 9.18
CA GLU A 269 11.47 -7.32 8.14
C GLU A 269 12.67 -7.42 7.18
N ARG A 270 13.88 -7.70 7.71
CA ARG A 270 15.09 -7.84 6.90
C ARG A 270 15.01 -8.99 5.90
N SER A 271 14.51 -10.16 6.33
CA SER A 271 14.33 -11.28 5.41
C SER A 271 13.29 -10.97 4.34
N ALA A 272 12.22 -10.25 4.70
CA ALA A 272 11.23 -9.82 3.76
C ALA A 272 11.80 -8.87 2.70
N PHE A 273 12.62 -7.89 3.12
CA PHE A 273 13.26 -6.99 2.16
C PHE A 273 14.29 -7.71 1.28
N LYS A 274 15.04 -8.69 1.80
CA LYS A 274 15.93 -9.53 0.96
C LYS A 274 15.13 -10.23 -0.13
N GLU A 275 14.05 -10.93 0.23
CA GLU A 275 13.17 -11.60 -0.72
C GLU A 275 12.61 -10.63 -1.78
N ILE A 276 12.13 -9.45 -1.38
CA ILE A 276 11.63 -8.44 -2.31
C ILE A 276 12.75 -7.96 -3.25
N ILE A 277 13.94 -7.68 -2.73
CA ILE A 277 15.08 -7.22 -3.53
C ILE A 277 15.52 -8.30 -4.52
N GLU A 278 15.43 -9.57 -4.15
CA GLU A 278 15.76 -10.70 -5.03
C GLU A 278 14.79 -10.83 -6.19
N THR A 279 13.51 -10.57 -5.98
CA THR A 279 12.42 -10.86 -6.93
C THR A 279 11.89 -9.63 -7.67
N TYR A 280 12.16 -8.41 -7.21
CA TYR A 280 11.59 -7.18 -7.78
C TYR A 280 12.65 -6.31 -8.47
N ASP A 281 12.90 -6.60 -9.75
CA ASP A 281 13.95 -5.94 -10.55
C ASP A 281 13.74 -4.43 -10.78
N ALA A 282 12.51 -3.92 -10.66
CA ALA A 282 12.24 -2.49 -10.86
C ALA A 282 12.89 -1.57 -9.79
N LEU A 283 13.47 -2.13 -8.73
CA LEU A 283 14.31 -1.38 -7.79
C LEU A 283 15.67 -0.96 -8.39
N GLN A 284 16.18 -1.69 -9.38
CA GLN A 284 17.47 -1.41 -9.98
C GLN A 284 17.51 0.00 -10.62
N GLY A 285 18.59 0.72 -10.38
CA GLY A 285 18.77 2.09 -10.86
C GLY A 285 17.91 3.14 -10.14
N ASN A 286 17.30 2.79 -9.00
CA ASN A 286 16.45 3.66 -8.19
C ASN A 286 16.98 3.80 -6.76
N VAL A 287 16.36 4.68 -5.96
CA VAL A 287 16.74 4.93 -4.57
C VAL A 287 15.86 4.15 -3.63
N PHE A 288 16.45 3.39 -2.71
CA PHE A 288 15.75 2.72 -1.63
C PHE A 288 16.03 3.38 -0.28
N MET A 289 14.98 3.54 0.50
CA MET A 289 15.00 4.03 1.88
C MET A 289 14.22 3.08 2.78
N ALA A 290 14.68 2.92 4.01
CA ALA A 290 13.97 2.12 5.02
C ALA A 290 14.25 2.64 6.43
N ASP A 291 13.58 2.07 7.45
CA ASP A 291 13.89 2.37 8.86
C ASP A 291 15.32 1.92 9.22
N ALA A 292 15.85 2.53 10.26
CA ALA A 292 17.18 2.27 10.82
C ALA A 292 17.42 0.81 11.29
N LEU A 293 16.37 0.05 11.57
CA LEU A 293 16.48 -1.39 11.84
C LEU A 293 17.01 -2.17 10.64
N ASN A 294 16.81 -1.62 9.45
CA ASN A 294 17.25 -2.19 8.18
C ASN A 294 18.62 -1.68 7.72
N THR A 295 19.30 -0.81 8.49
CA THR A 295 20.66 -0.33 8.21
C THR A 295 21.68 -1.37 8.65
N GLU A 296 21.76 -2.46 7.90
CA GLU A 296 22.67 -3.56 8.11
C GLU A 296 23.57 -3.77 6.89
N ALA A 297 24.85 -4.13 7.13
CA ALA A 297 25.82 -4.19 6.05
C ALA A 297 25.46 -5.22 4.98
N GLU A 298 24.93 -6.37 5.37
CA GLU A 298 24.55 -7.43 4.43
C GLU A 298 23.46 -6.95 3.46
N LEU A 299 22.37 -6.38 3.99
CA LEU A 299 21.26 -5.86 3.16
C LEU A 299 21.74 -4.67 2.30
N TYR A 300 22.55 -3.78 2.87
CA TYR A 300 23.14 -2.65 2.16
C TYR A 300 23.96 -3.12 0.95
N ASN A 301 24.87 -4.09 1.18
CA ASN A 301 25.78 -4.57 0.15
C ASN A 301 25.03 -5.32 -0.95
N MET A 302 24.07 -6.15 -0.59
CA MET A 302 23.19 -6.85 -1.53
C MET A 302 22.44 -5.87 -2.47
N MET A 303 21.91 -4.77 -1.93
CA MET A 303 21.26 -3.74 -2.75
C MET A 303 22.26 -3.05 -3.69
N GLN A 304 23.48 -2.76 -3.22
CA GLN A 304 24.52 -2.16 -4.05
C GLN A 304 24.98 -3.09 -5.18
N GLU A 305 25.06 -4.40 -4.95
CA GLU A 305 25.34 -5.41 -5.97
C GLU A 305 24.29 -5.44 -7.07
N LYS A 306 23.02 -5.13 -6.72
CA LYS A 306 21.90 -4.99 -7.66
C LYS A 306 21.75 -3.57 -8.23
N ASN A 307 22.74 -2.70 -8.07
CA ASN A 307 22.69 -1.32 -8.57
C ASN A 307 21.49 -0.50 -8.04
N ILE A 308 21.17 -0.67 -6.75
CA ILE A 308 20.12 0.10 -6.06
C ILE A 308 20.84 1.16 -5.21
N GLU A 309 20.53 2.45 -5.41
CA GLU A 309 21.07 3.51 -4.58
C GLU A 309 20.34 3.58 -3.24
N LEU A 310 21.05 4.00 -2.18
CA LEU A 310 20.58 3.90 -0.82
C LEU A 310 20.67 5.21 -0.05
N ILE A 311 19.64 5.49 0.75
CA ILE A 311 19.69 6.50 1.81
C ILE A 311 19.10 5.85 3.07
N LEU A 312 19.97 5.39 3.97
CA LEU A 312 19.54 4.66 5.17
C LEU A 312 19.89 5.45 6.45
N PRO A 313 18.92 5.59 7.38
CA PRO A 313 19.15 6.27 8.63
C PRO A 313 20.08 5.45 9.54
N VAL A 314 20.97 6.12 10.24
CA VAL A 314 21.81 5.53 11.29
C VAL A 314 21.33 5.96 12.66
N LYS A 315 21.09 4.98 13.54
CA LYS A 315 20.63 5.22 14.93
C LYS A 315 21.58 4.55 15.92
N ALA A 316 21.41 4.88 17.20
CA ALA A 316 22.19 4.32 18.30
C ALA A 316 21.78 2.87 18.68
N ASN A 317 21.11 2.14 17.78
CA ASN A 317 20.79 0.71 17.93
C ASN A 317 22.07 -0.15 17.81
N PRO A 318 22.05 -1.43 18.22
CA PRO A 318 23.24 -2.27 18.21
C PRO A 318 23.94 -2.38 16.87
N SER A 319 23.19 -2.49 15.75
CA SER A 319 23.75 -2.63 14.39
C SER A 319 24.30 -1.33 13.81
N GLY A 320 23.67 -0.19 14.12
CA GLY A 320 24.03 1.14 13.61
C GLY A 320 24.91 1.99 14.52
N LYS A 321 25.21 1.53 15.74
CA LYS A 321 25.83 2.33 16.80
C LYS A 321 27.17 2.96 16.42
N ALA A 322 28.04 2.23 15.75
CA ALA A 322 29.35 2.73 15.35
C ALA A 322 29.22 3.82 14.26
N SER A 323 28.45 3.57 13.22
CA SER A 323 28.19 4.54 12.15
C SER A 323 27.48 5.79 12.67
N TYR A 324 26.47 5.61 13.56
CA TYR A 324 25.78 6.73 14.22
C TYR A 324 26.74 7.61 15.04
N LYS A 325 27.61 6.99 15.86
CA LYS A 325 28.58 7.72 16.68
C LYS A 325 29.56 8.52 15.81
N LEU A 326 30.04 7.89 14.74
CA LEU A 326 30.97 8.54 13.81
C LEU A 326 30.31 9.74 13.11
N VAL A 327 29.14 9.57 12.49
CA VAL A 327 28.42 10.65 11.79
C VAL A 327 28.08 11.79 12.75
N LYS A 328 27.54 11.46 13.92
CA LYS A 328 27.22 12.47 14.96
C LYS A 328 28.48 13.24 15.40
N LYS A 329 29.61 12.54 15.54
CA LYS A 329 30.87 13.16 15.96
C LYS A 329 31.38 14.13 14.89
N ILE A 330 31.32 13.75 13.62
CA ILE A 330 31.71 14.62 12.50
C ILE A 330 30.94 15.94 12.56
N TYR A 331 29.60 15.87 12.59
CA TYR A 331 28.74 17.06 12.60
C TYR A 331 28.83 17.91 13.88
N ASN A 332 29.30 17.36 15.00
CA ASN A 332 29.41 18.08 16.26
C ASN A 332 30.82 18.63 16.55
N SER A 333 31.85 18.06 15.94
CA SER A 333 33.26 18.35 16.29
C SER A 333 34.04 19.05 15.19
N VAL A 334 33.44 19.20 14.02
CA VAL A 334 34.08 19.79 12.84
C VAL A 334 33.20 20.91 12.29
N ASP A 335 33.85 21.99 11.83
CA ASP A 335 33.11 22.99 11.01
C ASP A 335 32.92 22.43 9.62
N VAL A 336 31.82 21.67 9.48
CA VAL A 336 31.47 20.96 8.25
C VAL A 336 31.22 21.89 7.07
N ALA A 337 30.88 23.14 7.31
CA ALA A 337 30.68 24.14 6.25
C ALA A 337 31.97 24.45 5.47
N ASN A 338 33.11 24.20 6.10
CA ASN A 338 34.43 24.36 5.47
C ASN A 338 34.99 23.06 4.82
N CYS A 339 34.19 21.98 4.80
CA CYS A 339 34.58 20.75 4.11
C CYS A 339 34.39 20.92 2.59
N ASN A 340 35.31 20.35 1.81
CA ASN A 340 35.17 20.33 0.37
C ASN A 340 33.93 19.51 -0.02
N GLY A 341 33.12 19.99 -0.98
CA GLY A 341 31.90 19.32 -1.41
C GLY A 341 30.74 19.40 -0.43
N TYR A 342 30.83 20.15 0.68
CA TYR A 342 29.71 20.37 1.58
C TYR A 342 28.51 20.99 0.84
N GLN A 343 27.33 20.40 1.04
CA GLN A 343 26.07 20.89 0.49
C GLN A 343 25.08 21.16 1.62
N ARG A 344 24.29 22.24 1.50
CA ARG A 344 23.28 22.60 2.50
C ARG A 344 22.00 23.11 1.81
N PHE A 345 20.88 22.63 2.29
CA PHE A 345 19.55 23.13 1.93
C PHE A 345 18.79 23.51 3.20
N GLU A 346 18.06 24.59 3.14
CA GLU A 346 17.20 25.07 4.22
C GLU A 346 15.81 25.34 3.64
N SER A 347 14.80 24.65 4.16
CA SER A 347 13.43 24.82 3.69
C SER A 347 12.82 26.14 4.16
N ASP A 348 11.80 26.61 3.45
CA ASP A 348 10.86 27.56 4.00
C ASP A 348 10.16 27.00 5.23
N THR A 349 9.59 27.87 6.07
CA THR A 349 8.75 27.46 7.18
C THR A 349 7.39 27.03 6.64
N ASN A 350 7.10 25.73 6.70
CA ASN A 350 5.81 25.17 6.30
C ASN A 350 4.84 25.14 7.48
N VAL A 351 3.62 25.61 7.28
CA VAL A 351 2.57 25.62 8.29
C VAL A 351 1.54 24.52 8.01
N TYR A 352 1.30 23.67 9.02
CA TYR A 352 0.33 22.57 8.98
C TYR A 352 -0.62 22.69 10.17
N GLY A 353 -1.79 23.31 9.97
CA GLY A 353 -2.73 23.57 11.07
C GLY A 353 -2.13 24.47 12.13
N ASN A 354 -1.96 23.96 13.35
CA ASN A 354 -1.36 24.66 14.47
C ASN A 354 0.16 24.39 14.65
N ARG A 355 0.81 23.79 13.67
CA ARG A 355 2.23 23.41 13.69
C ARG A 355 2.99 24.06 12.54
N ALA A 356 4.13 24.67 12.83
CA ALA A 356 5.09 25.15 11.84
C ALA A 356 6.34 24.26 11.87
N GLU A 357 6.85 23.94 10.69
CA GLU A 357 8.02 23.09 10.53
C GLU A 357 9.04 23.74 9.59
N LYS A 358 10.30 23.62 9.93
CA LYS A 358 11.45 24.01 9.12
C LYS A 358 12.46 22.87 9.11
N VAL A 359 13.04 22.56 7.96
CA VAL A 359 14.01 21.47 7.80
C VAL A 359 15.30 22.02 7.23
N ILE A 360 16.42 21.58 7.81
CA ILE A 360 17.76 21.80 7.27
C ILE A 360 18.34 20.43 6.91
N VAL A 361 18.84 20.31 5.70
CA VAL A 361 19.58 19.14 5.21
C VAL A 361 21.00 19.54 4.90
N GLU A 362 21.96 18.87 5.52
CA GLU A 362 23.39 19.07 5.34
C GLU A 362 24.00 17.74 4.86
N ALA A 363 24.89 17.78 3.87
CA ALA A 363 25.54 16.60 3.33
C ALA A 363 27.05 16.84 3.11
N ILE A 364 27.84 15.80 3.33
CA ILE A 364 29.31 15.80 3.17
C ILE A 364 29.71 14.53 2.42
N PRO A 365 30.64 14.60 1.44
CA PRO A 365 31.19 13.41 0.79
C PRO A 365 32.09 12.64 1.76
N VAL A 366 32.02 11.31 1.72
CA VAL A 366 32.86 10.43 2.57
C VAL A 366 34.34 10.49 2.16
N THR A 367 34.66 10.87 0.94
CA THR A 367 36.06 11.07 0.46
C THR A 367 36.83 12.06 1.32
N ASP A 368 36.18 13.01 1.96
CA ASP A 368 36.82 14.01 2.81
C ASP A 368 37.00 13.54 4.27
N LEU A 369 36.47 12.36 4.62
CA LEU A 369 36.42 11.87 6.01
C LEU A 369 37.83 11.72 6.62
N GLU A 370 38.78 11.17 5.88
CA GLU A 370 40.17 11.04 6.33
C GLU A 370 40.82 12.41 6.62
N GLY A 371 40.58 13.39 5.74
CA GLY A 371 41.02 14.75 5.92
C GLY A 371 40.35 15.44 7.11
N ILE A 372 39.08 15.18 7.35
CA ILE A 372 38.32 15.69 8.50
C ILE A 372 38.90 15.14 9.81
N ILE A 373 39.16 13.84 9.88
CA ILE A 373 39.70 13.17 11.06
C ILE A 373 41.16 13.63 11.31
N ALA A 374 41.97 13.74 10.26
CA ALA A 374 43.34 14.16 10.36
C ALA A 374 43.51 15.59 10.89
N LYS A 375 42.56 16.49 10.62
CA LYS A 375 42.57 17.87 11.13
C LYS A 375 42.32 17.97 12.65
N ASN A 376 41.58 17.00 13.23
CA ASN A 376 41.30 16.99 14.67
C ASN A 376 41.24 15.55 15.22
N PRO A 377 42.36 14.79 15.20
CA PRO A 377 42.36 13.38 15.58
C PRO A 377 41.91 13.16 17.03
N ALA A 378 42.22 14.09 17.94
CA ALA A 378 41.85 14.01 19.35
C ALA A 378 40.32 13.97 19.54
N ALA A 379 39.55 14.59 18.66
CA ALA A 379 38.10 14.57 18.72
C ALA A 379 37.51 13.19 18.37
N PHE A 380 38.22 12.30 17.72
CA PHE A 380 37.76 11.01 17.21
C PHE A 380 38.28 9.79 17.98
N LEU A 381 39.00 9.98 19.08
CA LEU A 381 39.59 8.88 19.87
C LEU A 381 38.53 7.91 20.44
N ASP A 382 37.31 8.39 20.68
CA ASP A 382 36.21 7.62 21.30
C ASP A 382 35.26 6.99 20.28
N VAL A 383 35.55 7.07 18.98
CA VAL A 383 34.71 6.53 17.91
C VAL A 383 35.49 5.61 16.95
N ASN A 384 34.78 4.64 16.37
CA ASN A 384 35.34 3.79 15.33
C ASN A 384 35.34 4.53 13.98
N THR A 385 36.50 5.04 13.56
CA THR A 385 36.65 5.75 12.28
C THR A 385 36.47 4.84 11.06
N ASN A 386 36.62 3.52 11.23
CA ASN A 386 36.40 2.51 10.19
C ASN A 386 34.95 1.97 10.15
N ALA A 387 34.00 2.68 10.79
CA ALA A 387 32.63 2.21 10.91
C ALA A 387 31.90 1.98 9.58
N PHE A 388 32.38 2.60 8.49
CA PHE A 388 31.81 2.44 7.16
C PHE A 388 32.46 1.31 6.33
N ASN A 389 33.60 0.74 6.73
CA ASN A 389 34.33 -0.25 5.94
C ASN A 389 33.55 -1.54 5.66
N LYS A 390 32.51 -1.81 6.45
CA LYS A 390 31.61 -2.96 6.25
C LYS A 390 30.52 -2.72 5.19
N PHE A 391 30.33 -1.49 4.76
CA PHE A 391 29.32 -1.11 3.76
C PHE A 391 30.02 -0.84 2.42
N ASN A 392 29.53 -1.42 1.35
CA ASN A 392 30.00 -1.11 0.02
C ASN A 392 29.58 0.31 -0.37
N LYS A 393 30.53 1.11 -0.90
CA LYS A 393 30.25 2.39 -1.56
C LYS A 393 29.43 3.40 -0.74
N VAL A 394 29.63 3.53 0.58
CA VAL A 394 29.12 4.73 1.28
C VAL A 394 29.87 5.94 0.72
N ARG A 395 29.15 6.87 0.09
CA ARG A 395 29.72 8.05 -0.59
C ARG A 395 29.37 9.34 0.10
N THR A 396 28.20 9.39 0.76
CA THR A 396 27.67 10.61 1.38
C THR A 396 27.16 10.33 2.78
N ILE A 397 27.47 11.23 3.71
CA ILE A 397 26.83 11.29 5.03
C ILE A 397 25.94 12.51 5.11
N ILE A 398 24.76 12.34 5.72
CA ILE A 398 23.70 13.33 5.70
C ILE A 398 23.22 13.58 7.13
N LYS A 399 22.97 14.86 7.43
CA LYS A 399 22.28 15.29 8.64
C LYS A 399 21.01 16.04 8.23
N LYS A 400 19.86 15.59 8.71
CA LYS A 400 18.57 16.26 8.56
C LYS A 400 18.13 16.76 9.92
N THR A 401 17.96 18.07 10.08
CA THR A 401 17.49 18.69 11.30
C THR A 401 16.09 19.25 11.05
N LYS A 402 15.11 18.81 11.84
CA LYS A 402 13.73 19.25 11.76
C LYS A 402 13.38 20.08 13.00
N PHE A 403 12.99 21.31 12.79
CA PHE A 403 12.48 22.20 13.83
C PHE A 403 10.95 22.20 13.74
N THR A 404 10.29 22.00 14.88
CA THR A 404 8.83 22.01 14.97
C THR A 404 8.41 22.96 16.07
N THR A 405 7.46 23.84 15.76
CA THR A 405 6.89 24.79 16.74
C THR A 405 5.37 24.72 16.69
N ILE A 406 4.71 24.66 17.85
CA ILE A 406 3.25 24.76 17.93
C ILE A 406 2.87 26.25 17.89
N ILE A 407 2.02 26.61 16.94
CA ILE A 407 1.52 27.96 16.77
C ILE A 407 0.33 28.15 17.70
N GLY A 408 0.52 28.85 18.81
CA GLY A 408 -0.62 29.36 19.59
C GLY A 408 -1.34 30.48 18.85
N ASN A 409 -2.60 30.76 19.17
CA ASN A 409 -3.47 31.76 18.50
C ASN A 409 -2.92 33.21 18.46
N LYS A 410 -1.70 33.48 18.91
CA LYS A 410 -1.12 34.84 19.07
C LYS A 410 0.18 35.10 18.29
N TYR A 411 0.69 34.16 17.46
CA TYR A 411 1.98 34.38 16.78
C TYR A 411 1.83 34.37 15.26
N SER A 412 2.36 35.40 14.60
CA SER A 412 2.55 35.41 13.16
C SER A 412 3.74 34.55 12.74
N VAL A 413 3.76 34.04 11.49
CA VAL A 413 4.86 33.25 10.92
C VAL A 413 6.20 34.00 10.99
N GLU A 414 6.20 35.33 10.90
CA GLU A 414 7.39 36.17 11.02
C GLU A 414 8.04 36.13 12.41
N THR A 415 7.23 35.98 13.47
CA THR A 415 7.73 35.87 14.85
C THR A 415 8.43 34.54 15.11
N LEU A 416 8.08 33.47 14.36
CA LEU A 416 8.70 32.14 14.44
C LEU A 416 10.14 32.16 13.92
N ASN A 417 10.44 32.94 12.88
CA ASN A 417 11.79 33.05 12.33
C ASN A 417 12.79 33.76 13.28
N MET A 418 12.31 34.58 14.21
CA MET A 418 13.16 35.37 15.10
C MET A 418 13.39 34.77 16.49
N LYS A 419 12.50 33.94 17.02
CA LYS A 419 12.56 33.47 18.42
C LYS A 419 13.24 32.12 18.62
N ASN A 420 13.49 31.33 17.59
CA ASN A 420 13.99 29.94 17.73
C ASN A 420 15.50 29.83 18.01
N LYS A 421 16.15 30.88 18.49
CA LYS A 421 17.59 30.82 18.77
C LYS A 421 17.98 30.22 20.15
N LYS A 422 17.04 29.86 21.04
CA LYS A 422 17.42 29.49 22.42
C LYS A 422 16.74 28.28 23.06
N SER A 423 15.74 27.59 22.49
CA SER A 423 15.07 26.48 23.18
C SER A 423 14.70 25.25 22.37
N ASP A 424 14.81 25.27 21.05
CA ASP A 424 14.38 24.14 20.22
C ASP A 424 15.56 23.30 19.80
N THR A 425 15.81 22.23 20.57
CA THR A 425 16.62 21.11 20.11
C THR A 425 15.85 20.46 18.96
N GLY A 426 16.19 20.85 17.74
CA GLY A 426 15.63 20.26 16.54
C GLY A 426 15.79 18.74 16.56
N GLU A 427 14.81 18.02 16.09
CA GLU A 427 14.92 16.57 15.88
C GLU A 427 15.98 16.31 14.81
N VAL A 428 17.07 15.61 15.19
CA VAL A 428 18.20 15.38 14.30
C VAL A 428 18.24 13.92 13.87
N HIS A 429 18.25 13.71 12.57
CA HIS A 429 18.43 12.40 11.95
C HIS A 429 19.72 12.38 11.12
N TYR A 430 20.45 11.28 11.20
CA TYR A 430 21.66 11.05 10.43
C TYR A 430 21.43 9.89 9.46
N TYR A 431 22.01 10.00 8.24
CA TYR A 431 21.91 8.98 7.20
C TYR A 431 23.28 8.72 6.58
N ILE A 432 23.42 7.51 6.04
CA ILE A 432 24.48 7.15 5.09
C ILE A 432 23.84 6.92 3.73
N SER A 433 24.56 7.27 2.66
CA SER A 433 24.07 7.13 1.29
C SER A 433 25.17 6.63 0.36
N SER A 434 24.76 5.85 -0.64
CA SER A 434 25.61 5.44 -1.75
C SER A 434 25.62 6.47 -2.90
N ILE A 435 24.70 7.43 -2.89
CA ILE A 435 24.62 8.49 -3.89
C ILE A 435 25.85 9.40 -3.77
N GLU A 436 26.49 9.67 -4.91
CA GLU A 436 27.61 10.61 -4.99
C GLU A 436 27.14 12.04 -4.75
N LEU A 437 27.90 12.80 -3.97
CA LEU A 437 27.54 14.16 -3.59
C LEU A 437 28.08 15.18 -4.62
N ASP A 438 27.46 15.18 -5.79
CA ASP A 438 27.51 16.30 -6.73
C ASP A 438 26.22 17.12 -6.65
N GLU A 439 26.05 18.12 -7.49
CA GLU A 439 24.83 18.96 -7.53
C GLU A 439 23.58 18.13 -7.81
N HIS A 440 23.65 17.16 -8.73
CA HIS A 440 22.54 16.27 -9.06
C HIS A 440 22.22 15.31 -7.91
N GLY A 441 23.24 14.66 -7.35
CA GLY A 441 23.10 13.72 -6.24
C GLY A 441 22.51 14.38 -5.00
N PHE A 442 22.91 15.63 -4.68
CA PHE A 442 22.32 16.36 -3.57
C PHE A 442 20.82 16.66 -3.80
N LYS A 443 20.44 17.07 -5.02
CA LYS A 443 19.05 17.26 -5.42
C LYS A 443 18.25 15.94 -5.29
N GLN A 444 18.83 14.81 -5.73
CA GLN A 444 18.21 13.49 -5.57
C GLN A 444 18.02 13.14 -4.09
N ILE A 445 19.01 13.37 -3.24
CA ILE A 445 18.91 13.16 -1.78
C ILE A 445 17.77 13.96 -1.19
N LEU A 446 17.64 15.25 -1.54
CA LEU A 446 16.55 16.11 -1.05
C LEU A 446 15.18 15.57 -1.45
N ILE A 447 15.03 15.18 -2.72
CA ILE A 447 13.78 14.60 -3.25
C ILE A 447 13.44 13.33 -2.48
N SER A 448 14.38 12.41 -2.36
CA SER A 448 14.15 11.12 -1.69
C SER A 448 13.78 11.29 -0.21
N LEU A 449 14.50 12.14 0.52
CA LEU A 449 14.19 12.45 1.93
C LEU A 449 12.82 13.12 2.11
N ASN A 450 12.33 13.82 1.09
CA ASN A 450 11.01 14.44 1.08
C ASN A 450 9.89 13.44 0.73
N GLU A 451 10.15 12.52 -0.20
CA GLU A 451 9.18 11.53 -0.69
C GLU A 451 9.01 10.35 0.28
N TYR A 452 10.04 9.97 1.04
CA TYR A 452 9.98 8.81 1.94
C TYR A 452 8.80 8.84 2.92
N TRP A 453 8.39 10.03 3.37
CA TRP A 453 7.20 10.18 4.21
C TRP A 453 5.91 9.65 3.58
N LEU A 454 5.84 9.53 2.25
CA LEU A 454 4.67 8.97 1.55
C LEU A 454 4.50 7.47 1.81
N CYS A 455 5.57 6.74 2.13
CA CYS A 455 5.48 5.36 2.58
C CYS A 455 4.70 5.27 3.91
N GLU A 456 5.08 6.08 4.91
CA GLU A 456 4.37 6.16 6.19
C GLU A 456 2.90 6.61 6.00
N GLN A 457 2.65 7.54 5.07
CA GLN A 457 1.28 7.98 4.75
C GLN A 457 0.45 6.86 4.11
N ALA A 458 1.04 6.03 3.24
CA ALA A 458 0.35 4.88 2.64
C ALA A 458 -0.05 3.86 3.72
N HIS A 459 0.83 3.57 4.68
CA HIS A 459 0.55 2.73 5.84
C HIS A 459 -0.61 3.30 6.68
N ASN A 460 -0.50 4.58 7.06
CA ASN A 460 -1.56 5.23 7.83
C ASN A 460 -2.91 5.25 7.09
N THR A 461 -2.91 5.39 5.76
CA THR A 461 -4.14 5.32 4.96
C THR A 461 -4.73 3.91 4.96
N ALA A 462 -3.89 2.88 4.82
CA ALA A 462 -4.34 1.50 4.90
C ALA A 462 -4.99 1.19 6.25
N ASP A 463 -4.45 1.69 7.36
CA ASP A 463 -5.00 1.48 8.69
C ASP A 463 -6.26 2.28 8.97
N THR A 464 -6.21 3.58 8.73
CA THR A 464 -7.27 4.49 9.21
C THR A 464 -8.44 4.58 8.23
N VAL A 465 -8.20 4.44 6.93
CA VAL A 465 -9.22 4.57 5.89
C VAL A 465 -9.73 3.21 5.44
N ILE A 466 -8.84 2.24 5.26
CA ILE A 466 -9.21 0.90 4.77
C ILE A 466 -9.46 -0.07 5.93
N GLY A 467 -8.82 0.15 7.08
CA GLY A 467 -8.98 -0.70 8.26
C GLY A 467 -8.08 -1.93 8.24
N GLN A 468 -6.88 -1.83 7.65
CA GLN A 468 -5.94 -2.94 7.55
C GLN A 468 -5.59 -3.53 8.93
N ASP A 469 -5.48 -2.72 9.98
CA ASP A 469 -5.23 -3.17 11.35
C ASP A 469 -6.34 -4.08 11.93
N TYR A 470 -7.54 -4.07 11.32
CA TYR A 470 -8.67 -4.91 11.71
C TYR A 470 -8.75 -6.23 10.93
N ILE A 471 -7.71 -6.60 10.18
CA ILE A 471 -7.62 -7.88 9.50
C ILE A 471 -7.49 -8.99 10.55
N ALA A 472 -8.61 -9.58 10.93
CA ALA A 472 -8.65 -10.70 11.85
C ALA A 472 -8.40 -12.00 11.07
N SER A 473 -7.17 -12.53 11.13
CA SER A 473 -6.80 -13.80 10.53
C SER A 473 -5.74 -14.50 11.38
N CYS A 474 -5.89 -15.81 11.54
CA CYS A 474 -4.86 -16.67 12.13
C CYS A 474 -4.07 -17.45 11.06
N VAL A 475 -4.43 -17.31 9.78
CA VAL A 475 -3.81 -17.99 8.64
C VAL A 475 -3.03 -17.00 7.80
N LYS A 476 -1.77 -17.30 7.53
CA LYS A 476 -0.84 -16.40 6.83
C LYS A 476 -1.28 -16.11 5.41
N SER A 477 -1.68 -17.11 4.64
CA SER A 477 -2.12 -16.96 3.26
C SER A 477 -3.37 -16.07 3.13
N ASN A 478 -4.36 -16.22 4.00
CA ASN A 478 -5.53 -15.32 4.06
C ASN A 478 -5.10 -13.89 4.40
N THR A 479 -4.12 -13.74 5.29
CA THR A 479 -3.56 -12.42 5.64
C THR A 479 -2.88 -11.78 4.44
N ILE A 480 -2.13 -12.55 3.63
CA ILE A 480 -1.51 -12.08 2.39
C ILE A 480 -2.56 -11.51 1.43
N ILE A 481 -3.65 -12.23 1.19
CA ILE A 481 -4.74 -11.77 0.31
C ILE A 481 -5.32 -10.45 0.79
N ARG A 482 -5.70 -10.36 2.04
CA ARG A 482 -6.37 -9.17 2.60
C ARG A 482 -5.48 -7.95 2.65
N VAL A 483 -4.22 -8.12 3.01
CA VAL A 483 -3.27 -7.03 3.01
C VAL A 483 -3.05 -6.52 1.59
N ASN A 484 -2.91 -7.41 0.61
CA ASN A 484 -2.78 -7.01 -0.79
C ASN A 484 -4.03 -6.28 -1.30
N PHE A 485 -5.23 -6.77 -1.00
CA PHE A 485 -6.46 -6.02 -1.32
C PHE A 485 -6.47 -4.63 -0.69
N SER A 486 -6.14 -4.52 0.58
CA SER A 486 -6.08 -3.23 1.27
C SER A 486 -5.11 -2.26 0.58
N ARG A 487 -3.96 -2.74 0.15
CA ARG A 487 -2.95 -1.94 -0.54
C ARG A 487 -3.36 -1.55 -1.97
N LEU A 488 -3.96 -2.46 -2.73
CA LEU A 488 -4.53 -2.13 -4.04
C LEU A 488 -5.63 -1.06 -3.93
N ILE A 489 -6.46 -1.11 -2.88
CA ILE A 489 -7.47 -0.09 -2.62
C ILE A 489 -6.81 1.26 -2.29
N VAL A 490 -5.72 1.29 -1.52
CA VAL A 490 -4.94 2.51 -1.28
C VAL A 490 -4.41 3.08 -2.59
N ASP A 491 -3.85 2.24 -3.46
CA ASP A 491 -3.35 2.65 -4.78
C ASP A 491 -4.47 3.23 -5.66
N MET A 492 -5.62 2.56 -5.69
CA MET A 492 -6.80 3.03 -6.40
C MET A 492 -7.27 4.41 -5.89
N LEU A 493 -7.29 4.60 -4.57
CA LEU A 493 -7.62 5.90 -3.94
C LEU A 493 -6.57 6.97 -4.28
N ASN A 494 -5.29 6.61 -4.33
CA ASN A 494 -4.20 7.52 -4.71
C ASN A 494 -4.38 8.06 -6.13
N ILE A 495 -4.66 7.17 -7.09
CA ILE A 495 -4.87 7.51 -8.50
C ILE A 495 -6.06 8.46 -8.63
N TYR A 496 -7.21 8.06 -8.11
CA TYR A 496 -8.44 8.84 -8.22
C TYR A 496 -8.33 10.20 -7.54
N LYS A 497 -7.84 10.23 -6.29
CA LYS A 497 -7.61 11.47 -5.53
C LYS A 497 -6.64 12.41 -6.22
N SER A 498 -5.56 11.89 -6.81
CA SER A 498 -4.56 12.67 -7.51
C SER A 498 -5.17 13.37 -8.72
N LYS A 499 -5.89 12.63 -9.56
CA LYS A 499 -6.60 13.19 -10.74
C LYS A 499 -7.69 14.19 -10.33
N TYR A 500 -8.49 13.85 -9.32
CA TYR A 500 -9.53 14.77 -8.83
C TYR A 500 -8.92 16.08 -8.36
N ASN A 501 -7.89 16.02 -7.51
CA ASN A 501 -7.26 17.19 -6.90
C ASN A 501 -6.47 18.03 -7.90
N SER A 502 -5.95 17.46 -8.99
CA SER A 502 -5.30 18.21 -10.07
C SER A 502 -6.24 19.17 -10.79
N ASN A 503 -7.54 18.86 -10.81
CA ASN A 503 -8.58 19.66 -11.44
C ASN A 503 -9.21 20.72 -10.50
N VAL A 504 -8.83 20.71 -9.21
CA VAL A 504 -9.45 21.58 -8.20
C VAL A 504 -8.61 22.85 -7.99
N LYS A 505 -9.18 24.01 -8.30
CA LYS A 505 -8.51 25.31 -8.13
C LYS A 505 -8.37 25.76 -6.68
N ARG A 506 -9.30 25.38 -5.78
CA ARG A 506 -9.30 25.81 -4.38
C ARG A 506 -8.89 24.67 -3.46
N LYS A 507 -7.88 24.91 -2.61
CA LYS A 507 -7.36 23.92 -1.65
C LYS A 507 -8.44 23.37 -0.70
N SER A 508 -9.44 24.17 -0.34
CA SER A 508 -10.57 23.74 0.50
C SER A 508 -11.48 22.68 -0.16
N HIS A 509 -11.40 22.54 -1.48
CA HIS A 509 -12.20 21.57 -2.24
C HIS A 509 -11.41 20.29 -2.57
N MET A 510 -10.14 20.21 -2.18
CA MET A 510 -9.33 19.00 -2.37
C MET A 510 -9.82 17.85 -1.47
N LEU A 511 -9.93 16.67 -2.05
CA LEU A 511 -10.32 15.47 -1.31
C LEU A 511 -9.21 15.00 -0.36
N SER A 512 -9.58 14.69 0.87
CA SER A 512 -8.80 13.78 1.74
C SER A 512 -9.02 12.32 1.30
N TYR A 513 -8.25 11.37 1.86
CA TYR A 513 -8.51 9.94 1.58
C TYR A 513 -9.88 9.49 2.07
N THR A 514 -10.27 9.91 3.27
CA THR A 514 -11.60 9.63 3.82
C THR A 514 -12.71 10.22 2.96
N SER A 515 -12.58 11.49 2.56
CA SER A 515 -13.56 12.15 1.68
C SER A 515 -13.63 11.50 0.30
N CYS A 516 -12.49 11.05 -0.24
CA CYS A 516 -12.41 10.30 -1.49
C CYS A 516 -13.19 8.98 -1.36
N ARG A 517 -12.92 8.20 -0.31
CA ARG A 517 -13.63 6.93 -0.08
C ARG A 517 -15.14 7.13 0.08
N ASN A 518 -15.57 8.14 0.82
CA ASN A 518 -16.99 8.46 0.99
C ASN A 518 -17.62 8.86 -0.35
N LEU A 519 -16.94 9.67 -1.16
CA LEU A 519 -17.42 10.03 -2.49
C LEU A 519 -17.61 8.80 -3.39
N LEU A 520 -16.68 7.85 -3.35
CA LEU A 520 -16.78 6.59 -4.09
C LEU A 520 -17.89 5.69 -3.54
N ALA A 521 -18.13 5.70 -2.23
CA ALA A 521 -19.24 4.97 -1.63
C ALA A 521 -20.60 5.53 -2.05
N ASP A 522 -20.72 6.84 -2.23
CA ASP A 522 -21.98 7.53 -2.45
C ASP A 522 -22.34 7.72 -3.94
N LYS A 523 -21.34 7.96 -4.81
CA LYS A 523 -21.57 8.35 -6.20
C LYS A 523 -21.17 7.26 -7.20
N LEU A 524 -22.15 6.75 -7.96
CA LEU A 524 -21.93 5.74 -8.99
C LEU A 524 -20.91 6.20 -10.06
N SER A 525 -21.05 7.42 -10.60
CA SER A 525 -20.13 7.95 -11.61
C SER A 525 -18.70 8.00 -11.12
N ALA A 526 -18.48 8.41 -9.87
CA ALA A 526 -17.15 8.43 -9.26
C ALA A 526 -16.54 7.02 -9.13
N ARG A 527 -17.35 6.01 -8.75
CA ARG A 527 -16.91 4.61 -8.69
C ARG A 527 -16.46 4.08 -10.05
N ILE A 528 -17.27 4.32 -11.07
CA ILE A 528 -16.96 3.86 -12.43
C ILE A 528 -15.70 4.56 -12.95
N GLU A 529 -15.60 5.87 -12.81
CA GLU A 529 -14.40 6.62 -13.19
C GLU A 529 -13.15 6.10 -12.47
N CYS A 530 -13.25 5.84 -11.18
CA CYS A 530 -12.16 5.28 -10.37
C CYS A 530 -11.75 3.89 -10.86
N LEU A 531 -12.70 3.00 -11.16
CA LEU A 531 -12.43 1.67 -11.69
C LEU A 531 -11.78 1.72 -13.09
N CYS A 532 -12.27 2.59 -13.97
CA CYS A 532 -11.66 2.77 -15.30
C CYS A 532 -10.19 3.17 -15.18
N MET A 533 -9.90 4.19 -14.36
CA MET A 533 -8.52 4.64 -14.14
C MET A 533 -7.63 3.56 -13.54
N PHE A 534 -8.15 2.82 -12.56
CA PHE A 534 -7.43 1.73 -11.90
C PHE A 534 -7.08 0.61 -12.89
N PHE A 535 -8.06 0.15 -13.66
CA PHE A 535 -7.84 -0.93 -14.62
C PHE A 535 -7.06 -0.50 -15.85
N GLU A 536 -7.24 0.73 -16.34
CA GLU A 536 -6.39 1.29 -17.39
C GLU A 536 -4.92 1.28 -16.96
N MET A 537 -4.64 1.59 -15.71
CA MET A 537 -3.27 1.59 -15.18
C MET A 537 -2.74 0.18 -14.92
N MET A 538 -3.61 -0.74 -14.48
CA MET A 538 -3.24 -2.14 -14.23
C MET A 538 -2.91 -2.89 -15.53
N PHE A 539 -3.70 -2.67 -16.57
CA PHE A 539 -3.59 -3.37 -17.86
C PHE A 539 -2.98 -2.50 -18.95
N TYR A 540 -2.22 -1.46 -18.56
CA TYR A 540 -1.49 -0.63 -19.51
C TYR A 540 -0.45 -1.49 -20.23
N GLU A 541 -0.83 -2.02 -21.39
CA GLU A 541 0.10 -2.58 -22.35
C GLU A 541 0.88 -1.44 -22.99
N LYS A 542 2.21 -1.56 -23.03
CA LYS A 542 3.02 -0.70 -23.88
C LYS A 542 2.36 -0.67 -25.27
N ARG A 543 1.77 0.43 -25.66
CA ARG A 543 1.54 0.67 -27.07
C ARG A 543 2.93 0.64 -27.69
N ASP A 544 3.20 -0.41 -28.47
CA ASP A 544 4.44 -0.52 -29.21
C ASP A 544 4.68 0.83 -29.88
N THR A 545 5.68 1.55 -29.41
CA THR A 545 6.21 2.69 -30.16
C THR A 545 6.64 2.11 -31.49
N PRO A 546 6.10 2.56 -32.61
CA PRO A 546 6.57 2.12 -33.90
C PRO A 546 8.08 2.38 -33.95
N LYS A 547 8.84 1.30 -34.25
CA LYS A 547 10.30 1.33 -34.40
C LYS A 547 10.70 2.29 -35.51
#